data_3bdb6c145f81cd5392717fc639c29078
#
_entry.id   3bdb6c145f81cd5392717fc639c29078
#
_cell.length_a   1.000
_cell.length_b   1.000
_cell.length_c   1.000
_cell.angle_alpha   90.00
_cell.angle_beta   90.00
_cell.angle_gamma   90.00
#
_symmetry.space_group_name_H-M   'P 1'
#
loop_
_entity.id
_entity.type
_entity.pdbx_description
1 polymer ?
#
loop_
_entity_poly.entity_id
_entity_poly.type
_entity_poly.pdbx_seq_one_letter_code
_entity_poly.pdbx_strand_id
1 'polypeptide(L)'
;MSLAHIINGIFMAVFFLLVGLEIKYEMTVGELTNIRQAALPIIAACGGVLAPIVIYSIFNATNPETSHGWGVPTATDIAFALGIMALLGNRVPNGVRVFLSTLAVADDIIAILVIAIFYGQSPSLMWLAIAAAILVVLVLMNRAHVYALTPYMLVGCLLWFAVFMSGVHSTIAGVLLAFTIPTGSRVDLQKFMTWSGDRVREARAAYVETEPVTLQKDYMFTVTRLSSVARQVVPPATRLEHMLYPWVYFAVLPLFALTNADVSFLGGDVLAMVSSPVFFGVFFGLLLGKPIGILLFSFLTVKLKIANLPDHVNWIHMLGAGILGGVGFTMAIFVANLAFPEAVLIADAKIGILSASLLAGVIGFLFLFMQAKAAERQGISYVSASLDEVVRQTA
;
A
#
# COMPACT_ATOMS: atom_id res chain seq x y z
N MET A 1 -0.63 7.93 27.89
CA MET A 1 -1.02 7.53 26.52
C MET A 1 -1.53 6.09 26.60
N SER A 2 -2.70 5.80 26.04
CA SER A 2 -3.18 4.41 25.94
C SER A 2 -2.41 3.67 24.84
N LEU A 3 -2.34 2.34 24.92
CA LEU A 3 -1.67 1.51 23.90
C LEU A 3 -2.27 1.76 22.50
N ALA A 4 -3.57 1.95 22.42
CA ALA A 4 -4.29 2.31 21.18
C ALA A 4 -3.77 3.63 20.55
N HIS A 5 -3.47 4.65 21.37
CA HIS A 5 -2.90 5.92 20.87
C HIS A 5 -1.51 5.74 20.26
N ILE A 6 -0.68 4.87 20.85
CA ILE A 6 0.66 4.56 20.32
C ILE A 6 0.54 3.83 18.99
N ILE A 7 -0.32 2.81 18.91
CA ILE A 7 -0.52 2.02 17.70
C ILE A 7 -1.10 2.89 16.59
N ASN A 8 -2.15 3.64 16.86
CA ASN A 8 -2.82 4.46 15.85
C ASN A 8 -2.00 5.70 15.42
N GLY A 9 -1.13 6.21 16.28
CA GLY A 9 -0.30 7.38 15.98
C GLY A 9 1.07 7.01 15.39
N ILE A 10 1.84 6.17 16.08
CA ILE A 10 3.23 5.87 15.71
C ILE A 10 3.29 4.74 14.68
N PHE A 11 2.66 3.59 14.94
CA PHE A 11 2.77 2.44 14.03
C PHE A 11 2.07 2.70 12.71
N MET A 12 0.93 3.41 12.71
CA MET A 12 0.30 3.82 11.47
C MET A 12 1.13 4.85 10.68
N ALA A 13 1.90 5.73 11.34
CA ALA A 13 2.84 6.60 10.62
C ALA A 13 3.95 5.80 9.92
N VAL A 14 4.43 4.70 10.53
CA VAL A 14 5.39 3.78 9.90
C VAL A 14 4.75 3.01 8.73
N PHE A 15 3.49 2.58 8.87
CA PHE A 15 2.73 2.00 7.77
C PHE A 15 2.59 2.98 6.60
N PHE A 16 2.18 4.22 6.86
CA PHE A 16 2.05 5.24 5.82
C PHE A 16 3.40 5.69 5.24
N LEU A 17 4.51 5.53 5.97
CA LEU A 17 5.85 5.68 5.41
C LEU A 17 6.12 4.62 4.35
N LEU A 18 5.79 3.34 4.62
CA LEU A 18 5.90 2.25 3.66
C LEU A 18 5.03 2.50 2.43
N VAL A 19 3.73 2.79 2.63
CA VAL A 19 2.79 3.12 1.55
C VAL A 19 3.30 4.31 0.72
N GLY A 20 3.83 5.35 1.37
CA GLY A 20 4.42 6.50 0.67
C GLY A 20 5.66 6.13 -0.18
N LEU A 21 6.47 5.16 0.26
CA LEU A 21 7.59 4.63 -0.53
C LEU A 21 7.10 3.83 -1.73
N GLU A 22 6.07 2.98 -1.55
CA GLU A 22 5.42 2.22 -2.62
C GLU A 22 4.81 3.16 -3.67
N ILE A 23 4.05 4.19 -3.23
CA ILE A 23 3.52 5.23 -4.11
C ILE A 23 4.63 5.90 -4.91
N LYS A 24 5.71 6.29 -4.25
CA LYS A 24 6.84 6.95 -4.90
C LYS A 24 7.53 6.02 -5.89
N TYR A 25 7.68 4.74 -5.57
CA TYR A 25 8.23 3.72 -6.47
C TYR A 25 7.36 3.61 -7.73
N GLU A 26 6.05 3.45 -7.58
CA GLU A 26 5.12 3.38 -8.70
C GLU A 26 5.15 4.63 -9.59
N MET A 27 5.32 5.82 -8.99
CA MET A 27 5.41 7.09 -9.73
C MET A 27 6.76 7.28 -10.45
N THR A 28 7.84 6.62 -10.00
CA THR A 28 9.20 6.86 -10.55
C THR A 28 9.70 5.72 -11.44
N VAL A 29 9.32 4.49 -11.18
CA VAL A 29 9.83 3.29 -11.86
C VAL A 29 8.70 2.34 -12.27
N GLY A 30 7.57 2.35 -11.55
CA GLY A 30 6.46 1.43 -11.75
C GLY A 30 5.49 1.84 -12.86
N GLU A 31 4.30 1.26 -12.83
CA GLU A 31 3.26 1.40 -13.87
C GLU A 31 2.73 2.84 -14.00
N LEU A 32 2.81 3.65 -12.93
CA LEU A 32 2.35 5.05 -12.96
C LEU A 32 3.28 5.98 -13.77
N THR A 33 4.45 5.52 -14.20
CA THR A 33 5.36 6.30 -15.07
C THR A 33 4.82 6.49 -16.47
N ASN A 34 4.06 5.53 -16.98
CA ASN A 34 3.44 5.60 -18.30
C ASN A 34 1.97 6.01 -18.18
N ILE A 35 1.66 7.27 -18.49
CA ILE A 35 0.32 7.85 -18.35
C ILE A 35 -0.76 7.01 -19.05
N ARG A 36 -0.47 6.36 -20.17
CA ARG A 36 -1.46 5.53 -20.88
C ARG A 36 -1.76 4.22 -20.15
N GLN A 37 -0.75 3.62 -19.52
CA GLN A 37 -0.92 2.39 -18.73
C GLN A 37 -1.55 2.70 -17.36
N ALA A 38 -1.12 3.80 -16.74
CA ALA A 38 -1.64 4.28 -15.47
C ALA A 38 -3.09 4.81 -15.55
N ALA A 39 -3.53 5.28 -16.71
CA ALA A 39 -4.85 5.90 -16.85
C ALA A 39 -5.99 4.96 -16.46
N LEU A 40 -5.91 3.67 -16.81
CA LEU A 40 -6.96 2.70 -16.49
C LEU A 40 -7.11 2.50 -14.97
N PRO A 41 -6.04 2.13 -14.20
CA PRO A 41 -6.15 1.97 -12.75
C PRO A 41 -6.52 3.26 -12.02
N ILE A 42 -5.97 4.42 -12.43
CA ILE A 42 -6.27 5.71 -11.78
C ILE A 42 -7.75 6.09 -11.95
N ILE A 43 -8.27 6.01 -13.17
CA ILE A 43 -9.69 6.33 -13.43
C ILE A 43 -10.59 5.30 -12.75
N ALA A 44 -10.21 4.03 -12.75
CA ALA A 44 -10.91 2.98 -12.03
C ALA A 44 -10.92 3.24 -10.50
N ALA A 45 -9.82 3.72 -9.91
CA ALA A 45 -9.75 4.12 -8.50
C ALA A 45 -10.70 5.29 -8.20
N CYS A 46 -10.75 6.31 -9.07
CA CYS A 46 -11.75 7.38 -8.92
C CYS A 46 -13.19 6.83 -8.90
N GLY A 47 -13.51 5.86 -9.76
CA GLY A 47 -14.79 5.16 -9.74
C GLY A 47 -15.01 4.36 -8.47
N GLY A 48 -13.95 3.65 -8.01
CA GLY A 48 -13.93 2.91 -6.75
C GLY A 48 -14.07 3.76 -5.50
N VAL A 49 -13.86 5.06 -5.59
CA VAL A 49 -14.12 6.04 -4.52
C VAL A 49 -15.52 6.65 -4.66
N LEU A 50 -15.90 7.09 -5.84
CA LEU A 50 -17.15 7.81 -6.06
C LEU A 50 -18.40 6.93 -5.85
N ALA A 51 -18.39 5.69 -6.34
CA ALA A 51 -19.56 4.82 -6.22
C ALA A 51 -19.85 4.41 -4.76
N PRO A 52 -18.87 4.04 -3.92
CA PRO A 52 -19.10 3.85 -2.49
C PRO A 52 -19.63 5.09 -1.77
N ILE A 53 -19.12 6.29 -2.11
CA ILE A 53 -19.62 7.55 -1.53
C ILE A 53 -21.09 7.74 -1.84
N VAL A 54 -21.50 7.51 -3.09
CA VAL A 54 -22.92 7.63 -3.50
C VAL A 54 -23.78 6.63 -2.72
N ILE A 55 -23.36 5.36 -2.66
CA ILE A 55 -24.11 4.32 -1.93
C ILE A 55 -24.19 4.67 -0.44
N TYR A 56 -23.07 5.07 0.17
CA TYR A 56 -23.07 5.49 1.58
C TYR A 56 -24.04 6.65 1.84
N SER A 57 -24.03 7.63 0.95
CA SER A 57 -24.89 8.82 1.05
C SER A 57 -26.38 8.48 0.93
N ILE A 58 -26.77 7.46 0.17
CA ILE A 58 -28.16 7.02 0.07
C ILE A 58 -28.72 6.65 1.46
N PHE A 59 -27.90 6.02 2.31
CA PHE A 59 -28.33 5.59 3.64
C PHE A 59 -28.12 6.66 4.72
N ASN A 60 -27.16 7.58 4.54
CA ASN A 60 -26.65 8.43 5.62
C ASN A 60 -26.74 9.95 5.37
N ALA A 61 -27.14 10.42 4.17
CA ALA A 61 -27.13 11.85 3.84
C ALA A 61 -28.10 12.69 4.68
N THR A 62 -29.16 12.09 5.21
CA THR A 62 -30.19 12.80 5.98
C THR A 62 -29.82 13.03 7.45
N ASN A 63 -28.82 12.30 7.97
CA ASN A 63 -28.39 12.43 9.36
C ASN A 63 -26.98 13.08 9.42
N PRO A 64 -26.85 14.29 9.99
CA PRO A 64 -25.58 14.99 10.10
C PRO A 64 -24.48 14.22 10.83
N GLU A 65 -24.84 13.43 11.86
CA GLU A 65 -23.87 12.66 12.67
C GLU A 65 -23.25 11.51 11.88
N THR A 66 -24.02 10.83 11.02
CA THR A 66 -23.55 9.69 10.23
C THR A 66 -23.01 10.12 8.87
N SER A 67 -23.38 11.29 8.37
CA SER A 67 -22.98 11.78 7.05
C SER A 67 -21.46 11.90 6.88
N HIS A 68 -20.72 12.23 7.95
CA HIS A 68 -19.26 12.36 7.94
C HIS A 68 -18.51 11.05 7.62
N GLY A 69 -19.15 9.89 7.76
CA GLY A 69 -18.54 8.58 7.49
C GLY A 69 -18.41 8.21 6.01
N TRP A 70 -18.68 9.09 5.07
CA TRP A 70 -18.65 8.80 3.62
C TRP A 70 -17.30 8.31 3.11
N GLY A 71 -16.18 8.69 3.78
CA GLY A 71 -14.85 8.23 3.43
C GLY A 71 -14.54 6.79 3.87
N VAL A 72 -15.32 6.21 4.79
CA VAL A 72 -15.05 4.85 5.32
C VAL A 72 -15.08 3.78 4.22
N PRO A 73 -16.09 3.67 3.37
CA PRO A 73 -16.16 2.63 2.33
C PRO A 73 -15.29 2.94 1.10
N THR A 74 -14.49 4.00 1.11
CA THR A 74 -13.62 4.33 -0.04
C THR A 74 -12.27 3.66 0.03
N ALA A 75 -11.78 3.26 1.22
CA ALA A 75 -10.45 2.70 1.39
C ALA A 75 -10.40 1.21 1.02
N THR A 76 -9.29 0.79 0.39
CA THR A 76 -8.97 -0.61 0.08
C THR A 76 -7.77 -1.06 0.91
N ASP A 77 -7.79 -2.29 1.40
CA ASP A 77 -6.65 -2.91 2.07
C ASP A 77 -5.81 -3.69 1.06
N ILE A 78 -4.72 -3.07 0.58
CA ILE A 78 -3.80 -3.66 -0.40
C ILE A 78 -3.24 -4.99 0.10
N ALA A 79 -2.82 -5.05 1.37
CA ALA A 79 -2.18 -6.22 1.95
C ALA A 79 -3.08 -7.45 1.87
N PHE A 80 -4.34 -7.30 2.27
CA PHE A 80 -5.32 -8.38 2.22
C PHE A 80 -5.76 -8.71 0.79
N ALA A 81 -6.02 -7.71 -0.04
CA ALA A 81 -6.46 -7.93 -1.41
C ALA A 81 -5.40 -8.67 -2.24
N LEU A 82 -4.13 -8.24 -2.18
CA LEU A 82 -3.02 -8.92 -2.84
C LEU A 82 -2.67 -10.25 -2.16
N GLY A 83 -2.82 -10.36 -0.84
CA GLY A 83 -2.65 -11.62 -0.11
C GLY A 83 -3.63 -12.70 -0.60
N ILE A 84 -4.91 -12.34 -0.76
CA ILE A 84 -5.93 -13.26 -1.32
C ILE A 84 -5.59 -13.61 -2.79
N MET A 85 -5.17 -12.63 -3.58
CA MET A 85 -4.72 -12.85 -4.96
C MET A 85 -3.49 -13.79 -5.02
N ALA A 86 -2.57 -13.69 -4.05
CA ALA A 86 -1.39 -14.55 -3.97
C ALA A 86 -1.75 -16.03 -3.72
N LEU A 87 -2.84 -16.31 -2.99
CA LEU A 87 -3.34 -17.68 -2.79
C LEU A 87 -3.80 -18.35 -4.09
N LEU A 88 -4.16 -17.58 -5.11
CA LEU A 88 -4.52 -18.09 -6.44
C LEU A 88 -3.29 -18.52 -7.26
N GLY A 89 -2.08 -18.15 -6.82
CA GLY A 89 -0.83 -18.51 -7.48
C GLY A 89 -0.82 -18.04 -8.95
N ASN A 90 -0.19 -18.79 -9.84
CA ASN A 90 -0.04 -18.46 -11.26
C ASN A 90 -1.31 -18.74 -12.11
N ARG A 91 -2.45 -18.98 -11.47
CA ARG A 91 -3.72 -19.27 -12.15
C ARG A 91 -4.43 -18.03 -12.68
N VAL A 92 -4.01 -16.85 -12.24
CA VAL A 92 -4.58 -15.56 -12.68
C VAL A 92 -3.52 -14.82 -13.51
N PRO A 93 -3.89 -14.19 -14.63
CA PRO A 93 -2.97 -13.40 -15.45
C PRO A 93 -2.24 -12.35 -14.62
N ASN A 94 -0.94 -12.16 -14.89
CA ASN A 94 -0.13 -11.15 -14.18
C ASN A 94 -0.70 -9.74 -14.34
N GLY A 95 -1.31 -9.43 -15.49
CA GLY A 95 -1.97 -8.14 -15.73
C GLY A 95 -3.07 -7.79 -14.73
N VAL A 96 -3.76 -8.81 -14.16
CA VAL A 96 -4.78 -8.59 -13.10
C VAL A 96 -4.12 -8.17 -11.79
N ARG A 97 -2.97 -8.78 -11.44
CA ARG A 97 -2.21 -8.44 -10.23
C ARG A 97 -1.66 -7.04 -10.31
N VAL A 98 -1.05 -6.71 -11.45
CA VAL A 98 -0.52 -5.38 -11.72
C VAL A 98 -1.64 -4.35 -11.67
N PHE A 99 -2.77 -4.61 -12.32
CA PHE A 99 -3.93 -3.73 -12.27
C PHE A 99 -4.44 -3.51 -10.83
N LEU A 100 -4.62 -4.59 -10.04
CA LEU A 100 -5.10 -4.49 -8.67
C LEU A 100 -4.11 -3.75 -7.77
N SER A 101 -2.80 -4.01 -7.91
CA SER A 101 -1.74 -3.31 -7.18
C SER A 101 -1.75 -1.82 -7.49
N THR A 102 -1.72 -1.44 -8.77
CA THR A 102 -1.70 -0.03 -9.20
C THR A 102 -3.00 0.69 -8.83
N LEU A 103 -4.15 0.00 -8.95
CA LEU A 103 -5.46 0.51 -8.51
C LEU A 103 -5.43 0.83 -7.01
N ALA A 104 -4.94 -0.10 -6.20
CA ALA A 104 -4.91 0.05 -4.76
C ALA A 104 -3.93 1.16 -4.32
N VAL A 105 -2.78 1.31 -4.98
CA VAL A 105 -1.86 2.44 -4.77
C VAL A 105 -2.54 3.78 -5.13
N ALA A 106 -3.29 3.84 -6.23
CA ALA A 106 -4.05 5.04 -6.60
C ALA A 106 -5.17 5.34 -5.59
N ASP A 107 -5.83 4.31 -5.08
CA ASP A 107 -6.87 4.39 -4.05
C ASP A 107 -6.30 4.94 -2.73
N ASP A 108 -5.12 4.49 -2.33
CA ASP A 108 -4.42 4.98 -1.14
C ASP A 108 -4.03 6.45 -1.26
N ILE A 109 -3.58 6.91 -2.44
CA ILE A 109 -3.33 8.33 -2.69
C ILE A 109 -4.60 9.15 -2.44
N ILE A 110 -5.72 8.70 -2.99
CA ILE A 110 -7.01 9.38 -2.81
C ILE A 110 -7.43 9.35 -1.33
N ALA A 111 -7.29 8.21 -0.66
CA ALA A 111 -7.62 8.06 0.76
C ALA A 111 -6.78 9.00 1.65
N ILE A 112 -5.47 9.10 1.39
CA ILE A 112 -4.58 10.03 2.11
C ILE A 112 -5.03 11.49 1.91
N LEU A 113 -5.39 11.88 0.69
CA LEU A 113 -5.89 13.22 0.39
C LEU A 113 -7.23 13.49 1.08
N VAL A 114 -8.14 12.52 1.07
CA VAL A 114 -9.42 12.60 1.78
C VAL A 114 -9.21 12.78 3.29
N ILE A 115 -8.33 11.98 3.90
CA ILE A 115 -8.01 12.09 5.33
C ILE A 115 -7.42 13.46 5.63
N ALA A 116 -6.47 13.94 4.81
CA ALA A 116 -5.80 15.21 5.03
C ALA A 116 -6.74 16.42 4.96
N ILE A 117 -7.69 16.40 4.03
CA ILE A 117 -8.57 17.56 3.73
C ILE A 117 -9.82 17.55 4.62
N PHE A 118 -10.45 16.38 4.80
CA PHE A 118 -11.81 16.30 5.39
C PHE A 118 -11.82 15.84 6.85
N TYR A 119 -10.79 15.11 7.30
CA TYR A 119 -10.76 14.55 8.65
C TYR A 119 -9.72 15.21 9.57
N GLY A 120 -9.03 16.27 9.11
CA GLY A 120 -8.13 17.07 9.95
C GLY A 120 -8.90 17.93 10.96
N GLN A 121 -8.36 18.06 12.18
CA GLN A 121 -8.84 19.05 13.16
C GLN A 121 -8.30 20.43 12.79
N SER A 122 -8.81 21.52 13.42
CA SER A 122 -8.35 22.89 13.17
C SER A 122 -6.82 23.00 13.40
N PRO A 123 -6.02 23.20 12.32
CA PRO A 123 -4.57 23.10 12.43
C PRO A 123 -3.95 24.33 13.10
N SER A 124 -2.93 24.11 13.94
CA SER A 124 -2.09 25.17 14.46
C SER A 124 -1.12 25.63 13.36
N LEU A 125 -1.30 26.88 12.89
CA LEU A 125 -0.47 27.45 11.83
C LEU A 125 1.03 27.50 12.21
N MET A 126 1.35 27.70 13.49
CA MET A 126 2.74 27.72 13.97
C MET A 126 3.41 26.36 13.76
N TRP A 127 2.76 25.27 14.18
CA TRP A 127 3.33 23.94 14.06
C TRP A 127 3.35 23.46 12.59
N LEU A 128 2.37 23.89 11.77
CA LEU A 128 2.41 23.67 10.33
C LEU A 128 3.59 24.38 9.65
N ALA A 129 3.90 25.61 10.05
CA ALA A 129 5.06 26.33 9.55
C ALA A 129 6.38 25.63 9.94
N ILE A 130 6.47 25.09 11.18
CA ILE A 130 7.62 24.30 11.63
C ILE A 130 7.73 23.00 10.80
N ALA A 131 6.62 22.29 10.60
CA ALA A 131 6.61 21.09 9.77
C ALA A 131 7.02 21.37 8.32
N ALA A 132 6.56 22.47 7.73
CA ALA A 132 6.96 22.92 6.40
C ALA A 132 8.47 23.26 6.34
N ALA A 133 9.02 23.94 7.36
CA ALA A 133 10.45 24.21 7.44
C ALA A 133 11.28 22.93 7.52
N ILE A 134 10.86 21.94 8.32
CA ILE A 134 11.51 20.63 8.40
C ILE A 134 11.43 19.90 7.05
N LEU A 135 10.29 19.96 6.37
CA LEU A 135 10.13 19.37 5.04
C LEU A 135 11.08 20.00 4.02
N VAL A 136 11.26 21.33 4.06
CA VAL A 136 12.27 22.02 3.23
C VAL A 136 13.66 21.49 3.51
N VAL A 137 14.03 21.30 4.78
CA VAL A 137 15.34 20.70 5.15
C VAL A 137 15.48 19.30 4.54
N LEU A 138 14.47 18.44 4.63
CA LEU A 138 14.48 17.11 4.03
C LEU A 138 14.65 17.15 2.52
N VAL A 139 13.96 18.06 1.83
CA VAL A 139 14.10 18.28 0.37
C VAL A 139 15.51 18.78 0.04
N LEU A 140 16.08 19.69 0.82
CA LEU A 140 17.44 20.16 0.64
C LEU A 140 18.47 19.03 0.84
N MET A 141 18.26 18.16 1.83
CA MET A 141 19.10 16.96 2.03
C MET A 141 19.05 16.04 0.80
N ASN A 142 17.87 15.84 0.22
CA ASN A 142 17.73 15.06 -1.02
C ASN A 142 18.49 15.72 -2.18
N ARG A 143 18.34 17.04 -2.37
CA ARG A 143 19.07 17.80 -3.41
C ARG A 143 20.58 17.83 -3.18
N ALA A 144 21.02 17.81 -1.91
CA ALA A 144 22.41 17.70 -1.53
C ALA A 144 22.97 16.27 -1.69
N HIS A 145 22.20 15.33 -2.27
CA HIS A 145 22.61 13.94 -2.53
C HIS A 145 23.04 13.20 -1.26
N VAL A 146 22.35 13.43 -0.14
CA VAL A 146 22.56 12.65 1.10
C VAL A 146 21.87 11.29 0.94
N TYR A 147 22.64 10.22 0.79
CA TYR A 147 22.11 8.85 0.58
C TYR A 147 22.04 8.02 1.87
N ALA A 148 22.46 8.58 3.01
CA ALA A 148 22.36 7.91 4.31
C ALA A 148 20.92 8.00 4.82
N LEU A 149 20.33 6.87 5.26
CA LEU A 149 18.95 6.81 5.77
C LEU A 149 18.82 7.44 7.18
N THR A 150 19.84 7.27 8.02
CA THR A 150 19.80 7.73 9.43
C THR A 150 19.42 9.20 9.58
N PRO A 151 20.00 10.17 8.83
CA PRO A 151 19.60 11.57 8.93
C PRO A 151 18.13 11.80 8.54
N TYR A 152 17.61 11.09 7.50
CA TYR A 152 16.21 11.20 7.11
C TYR A 152 15.28 10.69 8.21
N MET A 153 15.63 9.59 8.88
CA MET A 153 14.83 9.05 9.98
C MET A 153 14.81 9.98 11.18
N LEU A 154 15.95 10.58 11.54
CA LEU A 154 16.04 11.54 12.66
C LEU A 154 15.22 12.80 12.37
N VAL A 155 15.40 13.42 11.20
CA VAL A 155 14.65 14.61 10.81
C VAL A 155 13.18 14.25 10.57
N GLY A 156 12.89 13.04 10.07
CA GLY A 156 11.54 12.50 9.91
C GLY A 156 10.80 12.35 11.23
N CYS A 157 11.45 11.93 12.31
CA CYS A 157 10.86 11.93 13.65
C CYS A 157 10.48 13.34 14.11
N LEU A 158 11.30 14.35 13.81
CA LEU A 158 10.97 15.76 14.10
C LEU A 158 9.78 16.23 13.24
N LEU A 159 9.71 15.83 11.96
CA LEU A 159 8.58 16.12 11.09
C LEU A 159 7.30 15.50 11.66
N TRP A 160 7.36 14.23 12.02
CA TRP A 160 6.22 13.52 12.62
C TRP A 160 5.73 14.23 13.89
N PHE A 161 6.64 14.62 14.78
CA PHE A 161 6.31 15.34 16.00
C PHE A 161 5.66 16.70 15.71
N ALA A 162 6.19 17.47 14.76
CA ALA A 162 5.64 18.77 14.37
C ALA A 162 4.23 18.63 13.76
N VAL A 163 4.01 17.63 12.91
CA VAL A 163 2.70 17.33 12.33
C VAL A 163 1.72 16.88 13.41
N PHE A 164 2.16 16.01 14.34
CA PHE A 164 1.35 15.59 15.48
C PHE A 164 0.88 16.78 16.34
N MET A 165 1.79 17.71 16.65
CA MET A 165 1.48 18.92 17.43
C MET A 165 0.65 19.95 16.65
N SER A 166 0.58 19.84 15.32
CA SER A 166 -0.20 20.76 14.50
C SER A 166 -1.72 20.46 14.51
N GLY A 167 -2.15 19.31 15.03
CA GLY A 167 -3.55 18.85 14.96
C GLY A 167 -3.91 18.16 13.62
N VAL A 168 -2.98 18.10 12.69
CA VAL A 168 -3.11 17.29 11.47
C VAL A 168 -2.77 15.82 11.79
N HIS A 169 -3.37 14.88 11.08
CA HIS A 169 -3.09 13.47 11.30
C HIS A 169 -1.60 13.15 11.09
N SER A 170 -0.96 12.65 12.14
CA SER A 170 0.48 12.37 12.17
C SER A 170 0.93 11.34 11.12
N THR A 171 0.01 10.53 10.61
CA THR A 171 0.26 9.56 9.53
C THR A 171 0.71 10.20 8.22
N ILE A 172 0.26 11.44 7.94
CA ILE A 172 0.66 12.21 6.75
C ILE A 172 2.16 12.49 6.75
N ALA A 173 2.77 12.65 7.94
CA ALA A 173 4.21 12.85 8.05
C ALA A 173 5.03 11.68 7.47
N GLY A 174 4.54 10.43 7.61
CA GLY A 174 5.16 9.25 7.01
C GLY A 174 5.22 9.35 5.49
N VAL A 175 4.09 9.71 4.86
CA VAL A 175 4.01 9.90 3.41
C VAL A 175 4.92 11.04 2.93
N LEU A 176 4.87 12.19 3.60
CA LEU A 176 5.72 13.33 3.26
C LEU A 176 7.20 12.98 3.36
N LEU A 177 7.60 12.25 4.42
CA LEU A 177 8.96 11.76 4.58
C LEU A 177 9.37 10.83 3.43
N ALA A 178 8.52 9.87 3.04
CA ALA A 178 8.77 8.96 1.93
C ALA A 178 9.10 9.68 0.64
N PHE A 179 8.35 10.75 0.32
CA PHE A 179 8.58 11.55 -0.88
C PHE A 179 9.93 12.29 -0.86
N THR A 180 10.52 12.54 0.31
CA THR A 180 11.83 13.23 0.40
C THR A 180 13.02 12.27 0.29
N ILE A 181 12.89 10.98 0.57
CA ILE A 181 13.98 9.99 0.53
C ILE A 181 14.43 9.75 -0.91
N PRO A 182 15.74 9.74 -1.25
CA PRO A 182 16.21 9.56 -2.62
C PRO A 182 15.85 8.19 -3.22
N THR A 183 15.40 8.19 -4.49
CA THR A 183 15.12 6.99 -5.29
C THR A 183 16.25 6.66 -6.27
N GLY A 184 17.24 7.54 -6.40
CA GLY A 184 18.44 7.30 -7.23
C GLY A 184 19.50 6.51 -6.49
N SER A 185 20.29 5.75 -7.22
CA SER A 185 21.51 5.09 -6.73
C SER A 185 22.66 6.09 -6.59
N ARG A 186 23.47 5.95 -5.53
CA ARG A 186 24.69 6.75 -5.35
C ARG A 186 25.80 6.36 -6.34
N VAL A 187 25.80 5.09 -6.73
CA VAL A 187 26.88 4.48 -7.53
C VAL A 187 26.29 4.07 -8.89
N ASP A 188 27.00 4.44 -9.95
CA ASP A 188 26.69 4.02 -11.31
C ASP A 188 26.85 2.50 -11.45
N LEU A 189 25.86 1.82 -12.04
CA LEU A 189 25.82 0.37 -12.15
C LEU A 189 26.97 -0.18 -12.98
N GLN A 190 27.33 0.47 -14.10
CA GLN A 190 28.41 -0.01 -14.96
C GLN A 190 29.76 0.08 -14.25
N LYS A 191 30.01 1.20 -13.56
CA LYS A 191 31.23 1.39 -12.76
C LYS A 191 31.30 0.38 -11.62
N PHE A 192 30.14 0.09 -10.98
CA PHE A 192 30.07 -0.93 -9.94
C PHE A 192 30.38 -2.32 -10.48
N MET A 193 29.82 -2.71 -11.63
CA MET A 193 30.06 -4.04 -12.23
C MET A 193 31.54 -4.26 -12.52
N THR A 194 32.23 -3.29 -13.12
CA THR A 194 33.66 -3.38 -13.39
C THR A 194 34.47 -3.46 -12.10
N TRP A 195 34.22 -2.54 -11.17
CA TRP A 195 34.92 -2.49 -9.89
C TRP A 195 34.69 -3.74 -9.02
N SER A 196 33.46 -4.28 -8.98
CA SER A 196 33.13 -5.48 -8.21
C SER A 196 33.81 -6.72 -8.76
N GLY A 197 33.91 -6.85 -10.08
CA GLY A 197 34.65 -7.94 -10.74
C GLY A 197 36.13 -7.97 -10.34
N ASP A 198 36.77 -6.79 -10.25
CA ASP A 198 38.17 -6.68 -9.78
C ASP A 198 38.30 -7.06 -8.29
N ARG A 199 37.37 -6.60 -7.46
CA ARG A 199 37.39 -6.93 -6.02
C ARG A 199 37.09 -8.40 -5.73
N VAL A 200 36.21 -9.04 -6.48
CA VAL A 200 35.98 -10.49 -6.37
C VAL A 200 37.26 -11.27 -6.75
N ARG A 201 37.97 -10.86 -7.80
CA ARG A 201 39.26 -11.49 -8.17
C ARG A 201 40.30 -11.31 -7.06
N GLU A 202 40.37 -10.12 -6.48
CA GLU A 202 41.29 -9.79 -5.37
C GLU A 202 40.96 -10.61 -4.11
N ALA A 203 39.68 -10.71 -3.74
CA ALA A 203 39.23 -11.54 -2.63
C ALA A 203 39.57 -13.03 -2.87
N ARG A 204 39.34 -13.52 -4.07
CA ARG A 204 39.70 -14.91 -4.44
C ARG A 204 41.20 -15.19 -4.33
N ALA A 205 42.02 -14.23 -4.72
CA ALA A 205 43.48 -14.35 -4.61
C ALA A 205 43.99 -14.27 -3.16
N ALA A 206 43.31 -13.54 -2.31
CA ALA A 206 43.64 -13.42 -0.89
C ALA A 206 43.09 -14.55 -0.01
N TYR A 207 42.17 -15.37 -0.54
CA TYR A 207 41.56 -16.47 0.21
C TYR A 207 42.47 -17.68 0.33
N VAL A 208 42.70 -18.13 1.57
CA VAL A 208 43.47 -19.34 1.88
C VAL A 208 42.53 -20.39 2.50
N GLU A 209 42.38 -21.52 1.81
CA GLU A 209 41.42 -22.57 2.19
C GLU A 209 41.77 -23.25 3.54
N THR A 210 43.05 -23.28 3.90
CA THR A 210 43.53 -23.95 5.11
C THR A 210 43.42 -23.09 6.39
N GLU A 211 43.14 -21.81 6.26
CA GLU A 211 43.05 -20.89 7.40
C GLU A 211 41.61 -20.48 7.73
N PRO A 212 41.24 -20.36 9.01
CA PRO A 212 39.96 -19.80 9.39
C PRO A 212 39.75 -18.40 8.78
N VAL A 213 38.54 -18.16 8.21
CA VAL A 213 38.21 -16.90 7.53
C VAL A 213 38.43 -15.67 8.44
N THR A 214 38.22 -15.80 9.74
CA THR A 214 38.40 -14.75 10.72
C THR A 214 39.84 -14.27 10.88
N LEU A 215 40.83 -15.08 10.49
CA LEU A 215 42.25 -14.72 10.52
C LEU A 215 42.74 -14.07 9.21
N GLN A 216 41.97 -14.17 8.14
CA GLN A 216 42.33 -13.66 6.80
C GLN A 216 41.91 -12.18 6.67
N LYS A 217 42.73 -11.27 7.20
CA LYS A 217 42.39 -9.83 7.26
C LYS A 217 42.16 -9.19 5.90
N ASP A 218 42.98 -9.50 4.89
CA ASP A 218 42.89 -8.92 3.55
C ASP A 218 41.63 -9.41 2.81
N TYR A 219 41.33 -10.69 2.94
CA TYR A 219 40.08 -11.26 2.43
C TYR A 219 38.86 -10.59 3.07
N MET A 220 38.81 -10.54 4.41
CA MET A 220 37.71 -9.93 5.16
C MET A 220 37.57 -8.43 4.84
N PHE A 221 38.67 -7.70 4.70
CA PHE A 221 38.63 -6.28 4.32
C PHE A 221 38.01 -6.10 2.92
N THR A 222 38.45 -6.90 1.93
CA THR A 222 37.95 -6.83 0.56
C THR A 222 36.46 -7.19 0.48
N VAL A 223 36.02 -8.25 1.16
CA VAL A 223 34.63 -8.68 1.20
C VAL A 223 33.74 -7.64 1.91
N THR A 224 34.20 -7.08 3.04
CA THR A 224 33.46 -6.05 3.76
C THR A 224 33.30 -4.78 2.91
N ARG A 225 34.36 -4.38 2.21
CA ARG A 225 34.31 -3.24 1.29
C ARG A 225 33.37 -3.49 0.10
N LEU A 226 33.40 -4.71 -0.47
CA LEU A 226 32.47 -5.11 -1.52
C LEU A 226 31.02 -5.02 -1.05
N SER A 227 30.72 -5.56 0.13
CA SER A 227 29.38 -5.49 0.75
C SER A 227 28.93 -4.04 1.00
N SER A 228 29.83 -3.18 1.49
CA SER A 228 29.54 -1.77 1.78
C SER A 228 29.19 -0.98 0.51
N VAL A 229 29.95 -1.19 -0.58
CA VAL A 229 29.68 -0.50 -1.86
C VAL A 229 28.46 -1.09 -2.56
N ALA A 230 28.26 -2.42 -2.50
CA ALA A 230 27.07 -3.06 -3.06
C ALA A 230 25.77 -2.51 -2.44
N ARG A 231 25.78 -2.23 -1.12
CA ARG A 231 24.64 -1.57 -0.46
C ARG A 231 24.35 -0.16 -0.98
N GLN A 232 25.34 0.54 -1.55
CA GLN A 232 25.17 1.90 -2.09
C GLN A 232 24.64 1.93 -3.52
N VAL A 233 24.64 0.80 -4.21
CA VAL A 233 24.01 0.63 -5.53
C VAL A 233 22.49 0.60 -5.41
N VAL A 234 21.97 0.01 -4.32
CA VAL A 234 20.53 -0.03 -4.08
C VAL A 234 20.06 1.33 -3.56
N PRO A 235 19.05 1.96 -4.18
CA PRO A 235 18.51 3.24 -3.73
C PRO A 235 18.08 3.23 -2.26
N PRO A 236 18.27 4.35 -1.52
CA PRO A 236 17.87 4.44 -0.12
C PRO A 236 16.37 4.15 0.10
N ALA A 237 15.49 4.65 -0.78
CA ALA A 237 14.05 4.40 -0.71
C ALA A 237 13.74 2.89 -0.76
N THR A 238 14.28 2.18 -1.74
CA THR A 238 14.08 0.72 -1.90
C THR A 238 14.66 -0.07 -0.72
N ARG A 239 15.83 0.35 -0.19
CA ARG A 239 16.39 -0.30 1.02
C ARG A 239 15.49 -0.14 2.23
N LEU A 240 14.92 1.06 2.43
CA LEU A 240 14.02 1.32 3.55
C LEU A 240 12.72 0.54 3.39
N GLU A 241 12.15 0.51 2.20
CA GLU A 241 10.96 -0.25 1.85
C GLU A 241 11.14 -1.74 2.19
N HIS A 242 12.20 -2.39 1.68
CA HIS A 242 12.50 -3.79 1.99
C HIS A 242 12.74 -4.06 3.50
N MET A 243 13.30 -3.10 4.22
CA MET A 243 13.52 -3.21 5.66
C MET A 243 12.22 -3.06 6.45
N LEU A 244 11.31 -2.19 6.03
CA LEU A 244 10.03 -1.94 6.69
C LEU A 244 9.00 -3.03 6.40
N TYR A 245 9.04 -3.63 5.20
CA TYR A 245 8.04 -4.57 4.71
C TYR A 245 7.71 -5.69 5.72
N PRO A 246 8.67 -6.48 6.23
CA PRO A 246 8.36 -7.55 7.18
C PRO A 246 7.79 -7.00 8.50
N TRP A 247 8.27 -5.87 8.98
CA TRP A 247 7.78 -5.27 10.22
C TRP A 247 6.36 -4.75 10.09
N VAL A 248 6.05 -4.11 8.98
CA VAL A 248 4.71 -3.56 8.73
C VAL A 248 3.71 -4.68 8.57
N TYR A 249 3.97 -5.67 7.72
CA TYR A 249 3.01 -6.72 7.42
C TYR A 249 2.86 -7.77 8.54
N PHE A 250 3.93 -8.07 9.29
CA PHE A 250 3.90 -9.11 10.33
C PHE A 250 3.77 -8.57 11.77
N ALA A 251 4.01 -7.29 12.00
CA ALA A 251 3.88 -6.72 13.33
C ALA A 251 2.86 -5.56 13.37
N VAL A 252 3.04 -4.52 12.57
CA VAL A 252 2.22 -3.29 12.65
C VAL A 252 0.76 -3.58 12.29
N LEU A 253 0.49 -4.18 11.12
CA LEU A 253 -0.88 -4.47 10.68
C LEU A 253 -1.62 -5.45 11.58
N PRO A 254 -1.03 -6.59 12.04
CA PRO A 254 -1.69 -7.46 13.00
C PRO A 254 -1.98 -6.79 14.35
N LEU A 255 -1.03 -5.98 14.88
CA LEU A 255 -1.25 -5.25 16.13
C LEU A 255 -2.34 -4.19 15.95
N PHE A 256 -2.35 -3.48 14.82
CA PHE A 256 -3.41 -2.53 14.49
C PHE A 256 -4.77 -3.23 14.40
N ALA A 257 -4.84 -4.36 13.69
CA ALA A 257 -6.07 -5.14 13.57
C ALA A 257 -6.57 -5.62 14.94
N LEU A 258 -5.70 -6.19 15.78
CA LEU A 258 -6.06 -6.63 17.14
C LEU A 258 -6.58 -5.49 18.01
N THR A 259 -5.95 -4.32 17.92
CA THR A 259 -6.32 -3.17 18.77
C THR A 259 -7.59 -2.46 18.28
N ASN A 260 -7.82 -2.46 16.97
CA ASN A 260 -8.89 -1.65 16.37
C ASN A 260 -10.08 -2.47 15.84
N ALA A 261 -9.92 -3.80 15.63
CA ALA A 261 -11.03 -4.67 15.25
C ALA A 261 -11.87 -5.13 16.48
N ASP A 262 -11.53 -4.64 17.68
CA ASP A 262 -12.29 -4.95 18.90
C ASP A 262 -13.73 -4.46 18.77
N VAL A 263 -14.63 -5.44 18.65
CA VAL A 263 -16.08 -5.24 18.67
C VAL A 263 -16.62 -6.10 19.79
N SER A 264 -17.18 -5.48 20.84
CA SER A 264 -17.77 -6.22 21.93
C SER A 264 -19.12 -6.83 21.49
N PHE A 265 -19.06 -8.08 21.04
CA PHE A 265 -20.27 -8.86 20.75
C PHE A 265 -21.01 -9.33 22.02
N LEU A 266 -20.31 -9.35 23.16
CA LEU A 266 -20.85 -9.74 24.46
C LEU A 266 -21.43 -8.50 25.17
N GLY A 267 -22.75 -8.32 25.07
CA GLY A 267 -23.48 -7.25 25.78
C GLY A 267 -23.98 -6.10 24.91
N GLY A 268 -23.64 -6.06 23.62
CA GLY A 268 -24.25 -5.13 22.65
C GLY A 268 -25.43 -5.77 21.93
N ASP A 269 -26.42 -4.97 21.57
CA ASP A 269 -27.51 -5.41 20.70
C ASP A 269 -27.01 -5.48 19.27
N VAL A 270 -26.44 -6.64 18.89
CA VAL A 270 -25.89 -6.90 17.56
C VAL A 270 -26.94 -6.63 16.48
N LEU A 271 -28.22 -6.88 16.78
CA LEU A 271 -29.31 -6.62 15.84
C LEU A 271 -29.50 -5.13 15.58
N ALA A 272 -29.35 -4.30 16.60
CA ALA A 272 -29.39 -2.83 16.47
C ALA A 272 -28.21 -2.33 15.63
N MET A 273 -26.98 -2.85 15.86
CA MET A 273 -25.79 -2.49 15.10
C MET A 273 -25.93 -2.83 13.60
N VAL A 274 -26.40 -4.05 13.28
CA VAL A 274 -26.63 -4.49 11.89
C VAL A 274 -27.80 -3.75 11.23
N SER A 275 -28.70 -3.13 12.00
CA SER A 275 -29.81 -2.32 11.49
C SER A 275 -29.45 -0.84 11.31
N SER A 276 -28.23 -0.44 11.68
CA SER A 276 -27.76 0.94 11.61
C SER A 276 -27.57 1.41 10.15
N PRO A 277 -27.94 2.65 9.80
CA PRO A 277 -27.65 3.23 8.48
C PRO A 277 -26.16 3.25 8.15
N VAL A 278 -25.27 3.40 9.15
CA VAL A 278 -23.83 3.36 9.00
C VAL A 278 -23.38 1.98 8.55
N PHE A 279 -23.90 0.91 9.18
CA PHE A 279 -23.63 -0.46 8.76
C PHE A 279 -23.99 -0.67 7.29
N PHE A 280 -25.21 -0.34 6.88
CA PHE A 280 -25.65 -0.53 5.49
C PHE A 280 -24.83 0.31 4.50
N GLY A 281 -24.56 1.57 4.82
CA GLY A 281 -23.76 2.45 3.98
C GLY A 281 -22.35 1.90 3.75
N VAL A 282 -21.69 1.44 4.80
CA VAL A 282 -20.34 0.87 4.72
C VAL A 282 -20.35 -0.49 4.05
N PHE A 283 -21.25 -1.39 4.46
CA PHE A 283 -21.35 -2.75 3.92
C PHE A 283 -21.61 -2.76 2.41
N PHE A 284 -22.64 -2.06 1.96
CA PHE A 284 -22.95 -2.02 0.52
C PHE A 284 -21.98 -1.12 -0.26
N GLY A 285 -21.44 -0.08 0.38
CA GLY A 285 -20.38 0.74 -0.21
C GLY A 285 -19.14 -0.08 -0.60
N LEU A 286 -18.65 -0.92 0.32
CA LEU A 286 -17.51 -1.81 0.06
C LEU A 286 -17.87 -2.98 -0.87
N LEU A 287 -18.95 -3.71 -0.57
CA LEU A 287 -19.26 -4.97 -1.26
C LEU A 287 -19.81 -4.74 -2.68
N LEU A 288 -20.59 -3.71 -2.91
CA LEU A 288 -21.20 -3.40 -4.21
C LEU A 288 -20.61 -2.14 -4.85
N GLY A 289 -20.40 -1.09 -4.05
CA GLY A 289 -19.93 0.19 -4.57
C GLY A 289 -18.55 0.10 -5.21
N LYS A 290 -17.60 -0.54 -4.55
CA LYS A 290 -16.24 -0.73 -5.08
C LYS A 290 -16.24 -1.49 -6.42
N PRO A 291 -16.79 -2.70 -6.53
CA PRO A 291 -16.82 -3.41 -7.81
C PRO A 291 -17.53 -2.64 -8.92
N ILE A 292 -18.69 -2.06 -8.62
CA ILE A 292 -19.48 -1.30 -9.60
C ILE A 292 -18.69 -0.08 -10.07
N GLY A 293 -18.11 0.68 -9.17
CA GLY A 293 -17.35 1.89 -9.49
C GLY A 293 -16.11 1.57 -10.34
N ILE A 294 -15.31 0.58 -9.90
CA ILE A 294 -14.11 0.14 -10.61
C ILE A 294 -14.47 -0.33 -12.03
N LEU A 295 -15.49 -1.18 -12.17
CA LEU A 295 -15.90 -1.69 -13.48
C LEU A 295 -16.48 -0.62 -14.39
N LEU A 296 -17.37 0.23 -13.88
CA LEU A 296 -18.02 1.27 -14.66
C LEU A 296 -16.98 2.25 -15.23
N PHE A 297 -16.08 2.73 -14.39
CA PHE A 297 -15.06 3.68 -14.81
C PHE A 297 -14.00 3.02 -15.70
N SER A 298 -13.63 1.76 -15.44
CA SER A 298 -12.77 1.00 -16.35
C SER A 298 -13.43 0.82 -17.72
N PHE A 299 -14.73 0.48 -17.76
CA PHE A 299 -15.47 0.33 -19.00
C PHE A 299 -15.55 1.65 -19.79
N LEU A 300 -15.83 2.76 -19.11
CA LEU A 300 -15.85 4.09 -19.73
C LEU A 300 -14.48 4.46 -20.31
N THR A 301 -13.40 4.20 -19.56
CA THR A 301 -12.01 4.47 -19.97
C THR A 301 -11.64 3.72 -21.25
N VAL A 302 -11.98 2.42 -21.31
CA VAL A 302 -11.72 1.59 -22.49
C VAL A 302 -12.61 1.99 -23.66
N LYS A 303 -13.91 2.25 -23.43
CA LYS A 303 -14.86 2.68 -24.45
C LYS A 303 -14.48 4.04 -25.07
N LEU A 304 -13.97 4.96 -24.27
CA LEU A 304 -13.47 6.26 -24.72
C LEU A 304 -12.07 6.17 -25.36
N LYS A 305 -11.48 4.95 -25.44
CA LYS A 305 -10.14 4.70 -26.01
C LYS A 305 -9.01 5.51 -25.30
N ILE A 306 -9.20 5.84 -24.03
CA ILE A 306 -8.17 6.51 -23.21
C ILE A 306 -7.09 5.52 -22.83
N ALA A 307 -7.48 4.28 -22.46
CA ALA A 307 -6.57 3.19 -22.16
C ALA A 307 -7.15 1.86 -22.67
N ASN A 308 -6.29 0.84 -22.74
CA ASN A 308 -6.66 -0.53 -23.06
C ASN A 308 -6.67 -1.40 -21.81
N LEU A 309 -7.36 -2.55 -21.88
CA LEU A 309 -7.20 -3.58 -20.86
C LEU A 309 -5.75 -4.11 -20.86
N PRO A 310 -5.22 -4.51 -19.69
CA PRO A 310 -3.94 -5.17 -19.62
C PRO A 310 -3.92 -6.48 -20.43
N ASP A 311 -2.73 -6.91 -20.83
CA ASP A 311 -2.54 -8.11 -21.64
C ASP A 311 -3.13 -9.36 -20.94
N HIS A 312 -3.83 -10.17 -21.71
CA HIS A 312 -4.52 -11.38 -21.25
C HIS A 312 -5.62 -11.17 -20.18
N VAL A 313 -6.02 -9.92 -19.92
CA VAL A 313 -7.11 -9.58 -18.99
C VAL A 313 -8.42 -9.38 -19.74
N ASN A 314 -9.50 -9.98 -19.23
CA ASN A 314 -10.86 -9.79 -19.73
C ASN A 314 -11.76 -9.12 -18.66
N TRP A 315 -12.99 -8.75 -19.03
CA TRP A 315 -13.94 -8.10 -18.13
C TRP A 315 -14.30 -8.93 -16.90
N ILE A 316 -14.24 -10.27 -17.02
CA ILE A 316 -14.53 -11.19 -15.92
C ILE A 316 -13.37 -11.10 -14.89
N HIS A 317 -12.13 -11.01 -15.35
CA HIS A 317 -10.96 -10.76 -14.47
C HIS A 317 -11.07 -9.40 -13.77
N MET A 318 -11.52 -8.36 -14.51
CA MET A 318 -11.74 -7.03 -13.96
C MET A 318 -12.82 -7.02 -12.87
N LEU A 319 -13.90 -7.79 -13.05
CA LEU A 319 -14.93 -7.98 -12.02
C LEU A 319 -14.34 -8.62 -10.77
N GLY A 320 -13.55 -9.69 -10.92
CA GLY A 320 -12.88 -10.34 -9.80
C GLY A 320 -11.92 -9.41 -9.04
N ALA A 321 -11.11 -8.62 -9.77
CA ALA A 321 -10.25 -7.60 -9.19
C ALA A 321 -11.07 -6.50 -8.47
N GLY A 322 -12.19 -6.06 -9.06
CA GLY A 322 -13.09 -5.09 -8.44
C GLY A 322 -13.72 -5.60 -7.14
N ILE A 323 -14.11 -6.88 -7.08
CA ILE A 323 -14.63 -7.51 -5.86
C ILE A 323 -13.55 -7.54 -4.77
N LEU A 324 -12.31 -7.93 -5.11
CA LEU A 324 -11.19 -7.90 -4.17
C LEU A 324 -10.85 -6.47 -3.73
N GLY A 325 -11.03 -5.46 -4.58
CA GLY A 325 -10.95 -4.04 -4.22
C GLY A 325 -11.95 -3.62 -3.12
N GLY A 326 -13.04 -4.38 -2.92
CA GLY A 326 -13.99 -4.20 -1.82
C GLY A 326 -13.48 -4.66 -0.45
N VAL A 327 -12.30 -5.27 -0.35
CA VAL A 327 -11.67 -5.61 0.93
C VAL A 327 -11.05 -4.34 1.53
N GLY A 328 -11.76 -3.69 2.44
CA GLY A 328 -11.32 -2.44 3.07
C GLY A 328 -10.62 -2.61 4.42
N PHE A 329 -10.89 -3.67 5.11
CA PHE A 329 -10.45 -4.12 6.44
C PHE A 329 -9.68 -3.07 7.28
N THR A 330 -8.34 -3.15 7.37
CA THR A 330 -7.54 -2.28 8.25
C THR A 330 -7.64 -0.81 7.87
N MET A 331 -7.63 -0.49 6.59
CA MET A 331 -7.69 0.88 6.09
C MET A 331 -9.07 1.51 6.33
N ALA A 332 -10.15 0.77 6.07
CA ALA A 332 -11.51 1.25 6.34
C ALA A 332 -11.75 1.44 7.84
N ILE A 333 -11.23 0.54 8.72
CA ILE A 333 -11.29 0.70 10.18
C ILE A 333 -10.52 1.95 10.62
N PHE A 334 -9.34 2.21 10.03
CA PHE A 334 -8.57 3.41 10.32
C PHE A 334 -9.36 4.68 9.98
N VAL A 335 -9.96 4.73 8.79
CA VAL A 335 -10.80 5.87 8.38
C VAL A 335 -12.06 6.00 9.29
N ALA A 336 -12.69 4.89 9.69
CA ALA A 336 -13.83 4.92 10.59
C ALA A 336 -13.49 5.54 11.96
N ASN A 337 -12.32 5.21 12.52
CA ASN A 337 -11.83 5.81 13.76
C ASN A 337 -11.55 7.33 13.65
N LEU A 338 -11.31 7.83 12.43
CA LEU A 338 -11.10 9.25 12.16
C LEU A 338 -12.41 9.98 11.85
N ALA A 339 -13.37 9.29 11.22
CA ALA A 339 -14.61 9.86 10.74
C ALA A 339 -15.64 10.04 11.85
N PHE A 340 -15.66 9.14 12.84
CA PHE A 340 -16.67 9.16 13.88
C PHE A 340 -16.09 9.49 15.26
N PRO A 341 -16.68 10.46 16.00
CA PRO A 341 -16.29 10.76 17.36
C PRO A 341 -16.89 9.77 18.37
N GLU A 342 -18.02 9.13 18.04
CA GLU A 342 -18.77 8.27 18.93
C GLU A 342 -18.40 6.79 18.78
N ALA A 343 -18.14 6.12 19.92
CA ALA A 343 -17.77 4.71 19.94
C ALA A 343 -18.84 3.78 19.33
N VAL A 344 -20.12 4.15 19.42
CA VAL A 344 -21.23 3.37 18.87
C VAL A 344 -21.17 3.37 17.33
N LEU A 345 -21.02 4.54 16.71
CA LEU A 345 -20.92 4.67 15.25
C LEU A 345 -19.66 3.98 14.70
N ILE A 346 -18.56 4.03 15.47
CA ILE A 346 -17.34 3.29 15.14
C ILE A 346 -17.60 1.77 15.17
N ALA A 347 -18.34 1.27 16.18
CA ALA A 347 -18.66 -0.15 16.27
C ALA A 347 -19.57 -0.61 15.11
N ASP A 348 -20.58 0.17 14.76
CA ASP A 348 -21.47 -0.07 13.61
C ASP A 348 -20.68 -0.14 12.30
N ALA A 349 -19.78 0.83 12.08
CA ALA A 349 -18.90 0.86 10.91
C ALA A 349 -17.98 -0.36 10.88
N LYS A 350 -17.35 -0.75 12.00
CA LYS A 350 -16.45 -1.90 12.09
C LYS A 350 -17.14 -3.21 11.72
N ILE A 351 -18.36 -3.45 12.19
CA ILE A 351 -19.14 -4.64 11.81
C ILE A 351 -19.42 -4.64 10.31
N GLY A 352 -19.81 -3.48 9.75
CA GLY A 352 -20.01 -3.32 8.32
C GLY A 352 -18.73 -3.62 7.50
N ILE A 353 -17.60 -3.07 7.94
CA ILE A 353 -16.29 -3.27 7.30
C ILE A 353 -15.88 -4.75 7.35
N LEU A 354 -15.94 -5.38 8.54
CA LEU A 354 -15.50 -6.77 8.72
C LEU A 354 -16.37 -7.73 7.88
N SER A 355 -17.70 -7.53 7.91
CA SER A 355 -18.63 -8.34 7.14
C SER A 355 -18.44 -8.17 5.65
N ALA A 356 -18.33 -6.94 5.16
CA ALA A 356 -18.10 -6.65 3.73
C ALA A 356 -16.76 -7.19 3.25
N SER A 357 -15.67 -6.96 4.01
CA SER A 357 -14.32 -7.40 3.65
C SER A 357 -14.20 -8.92 3.60
N LEU A 358 -14.81 -9.62 4.56
CA LEU A 358 -14.85 -11.08 4.57
C LEU A 358 -15.59 -11.62 3.33
N LEU A 359 -16.78 -11.08 3.05
CA LEU A 359 -17.57 -11.50 1.90
C LEU A 359 -16.89 -11.15 0.58
N ALA A 360 -16.34 -9.94 0.44
CA ALA A 360 -15.60 -9.52 -0.75
C ALA A 360 -14.37 -10.42 -0.99
N GLY A 361 -13.64 -10.74 0.07
CA GLY A 361 -12.48 -11.64 -0.01
C GLY A 361 -12.86 -13.05 -0.45
N VAL A 362 -13.87 -13.65 0.18
CA VAL A 362 -14.35 -15.01 -0.14
C VAL A 362 -14.95 -15.06 -1.55
N ILE A 363 -15.84 -14.13 -1.89
CA ILE A 363 -16.50 -14.08 -3.19
C ILE A 363 -15.47 -13.82 -4.29
N GLY A 364 -14.56 -12.85 -4.09
CA GLY A 364 -13.51 -12.53 -5.06
C GLY A 364 -12.56 -13.69 -5.30
N PHE A 365 -12.12 -14.37 -4.22
CA PHE A 365 -11.30 -15.59 -4.33
C PHE A 365 -12.01 -16.69 -5.11
N LEU A 366 -13.22 -17.06 -4.69
CA LEU A 366 -13.99 -18.12 -5.34
C LEU A 366 -14.29 -17.81 -6.80
N PHE A 367 -14.64 -16.57 -7.10
CA PHE A 367 -14.94 -16.12 -8.45
C PHE A 367 -13.72 -16.26 -9.38
N LEU A 368 -12.56 -15.72 -8.98
CA LEU A 368 -11.31 -15.83 -9.74
C LEU A 368 -10.81 -17.28 -9.82
N PHE A 369 -10.98 -18.08 -8.77
CA PHE A 369 -10.63 -19.49 -8.76
C PHE A 369 -11.48 -20.30 -9.75
N MET A 370 -12.80 -20.07 -9.76
CA MET A 370 -13.71 -20.73 -10.72
C MET A 370 -13.38 -20.34 -12.15
N GLN A 371 -13.05 -19.08 -12.38
CA GLN A 371 -12.63 -18.62 -13.69
C GLN A 371 -11.30 -19.25 -14.13
N ALA A 372 -10.31 -19.28 -13.27
CA ALA A 372 -9.04 -19.93 -13.54
C ALA A 372 -9.22 -21.42 -13.91
N LYS A 373 -10.06 -22.12 -13.16
CA LYS A 373 -10.40 -23.53 -13.45
C LYS A 373 -11.15 -23.71 -14.78
N ALA A 374 -11.98 -22.75 -15.16
CA ALA A 374 -12.65 -22.76 -16.46
C ALA A 374 -11.67 -22.53 -17.62
N ALA A 375 -10.69 -21.63 -17.44
CA ALA A 375 -9.63 -21.37 -18.40
C ALA A 375 -8.69 -22.59 -18.57
N GLU A 376 -8.30 -23.24 -17.47
CA GLU A 376 -7.53 -24.49 -17.49
C GLU A 376 -8.23 -25.60 -18.30
N ARG A 377 -9.56 -25.74 -18.17
CA ARG A 377 -10.36 -26.71 -18.96
C ARG A 377 -10.40 -26.39 -20.46
N GLN A 378 -10.18 -25.12 -20.83
CA GLN A 378 -10.09 -24.66 -22.22
C GLN A 378 -8.66 -24.70 -22.77
N GLY A 379 -7.70 -25.22 -21.98
CA GLY A 379 -6.29 -25.31 -22.39
C GLY A 379 -5.55 -23.98 -22.31
N ILE A 380 -6.13 -22.96 -21.67
CA ILE A 380 -5.49 -21.66 -21.50
C ILE A 380 -4.67 -21.73 -20.19
N SER A 381 -3.34 -21.71 -20.32
CA SER A 381 -2.42 -21.62 -19.18
C SER A 381 -1.84 -20.20 -19.12
N TYR A 382 -1.96 -19.55 -17.97
CA TYR A 382 -1.36 -18.25 -17.70
C TYR A 382 0.07 -18.37 -17.11
N VAL A 383 0.62 -19.58 -17.07
CA VAL A 383 2.01 -19.82 -16.61
C VAL A 383 2.93 -19.17 -17.64
N SER A 384 3.50 -18.02 -17.33
CA SER A 384 4.71 -17.57 -18.02
C SER A 384 5.77 -18.65 -17.81
N ALA A 385 6.40 -19.12 -18.91
CA ALA A 385 7.51 -20.04 -18.82
C ALA A 385 8.49 -19.51 -17.76
N SER A 386 8.71 -20.28 -16.70
CA SER A 386 9.66 -19.90 -15.67
C SER A 386 11.03 -19.76 -16.32
N LEU A 387 11.87 -18.84 -15.83
CA LEU A 387 13.26 -18.68 -16.32
C LEU A 387 13.98 -20.04 -16.39
N ASP A 388 13.62 -20.98 -15.51
CA ASP A 388 14.12 -22.35 -15.48
C ASP A 388 13.69 -23.20 -16.68
N GLU A 389 12.49 -22.97 -17.26
CA GLU A 389 12.05 -23.64 -18.50
C GLU A 389 12.72 -23.04 -19.72
N VAL A 390 12.91 -21.71 -19.75
CA VAL A 390 13.65 -21.04 -20.83
C VAL A 390 15.12 -21.48 -20.82
N VAL A 391 15.74 -21.60 -19.65
CA VAL A 391 17.12 -22.08 -19.51
C VAL A 391 17.25 -23.55 -19.92
N ARG A 392 16.25 -24.41 -19.64
CA ARG A 392 16.25 -25.82 -20.08
C ARG A 392 16.02 -26.00 -21.57
N GLN A 393 15.36 -25.05 -22.26
CA GLN A 393 15.17 -25.09 -23.71
C GLN A 393 16.36 -24.52 -24.49
N THR A 394 17.24 -23.76 -23.82
CA THR A 394 18.45 -23.16 -24.42
C THR A 394 19.74 -23.90 -24.06
N ALA A 395 19.68 -24.93 -23.20
CA ALA A 395 20.76 -25.84 -22.85
C ALA A 395 20.60 -27.17 -23.59
#